data_8cdde85d435a3bf208789f06c3141a85
#
_entry.id   8cdde85d435a3bf208789f06c3141a85
#
_cell.length_a   1.000
_cell.length_b   1.000
_cell.length_c   1.000
_cell.angle_alpha   90.00
_cell.angle_beta   90.00
_cell.angle_gamma   90.00
#
_symmetry.space_group_name_H-M   'P 1'
#
loop_
_entity.id
_entity.type
_entity.pdbx_description
1 polymer ?
#
loop_
_entity_poly.entity_id
_entity_poly.type
_entity_poly.pdbx_seq_one_letter_code
_entity_poly.pdbx_strand_id
1 'polypeptide(L)'
;MVTCGDNKISIRRHYTMRLEFITTQFSDPKLLKNLASVVEDPQSLIPQSEEEFSQLCKFGLYPADECQPFVTKQGTPFYNLDNMSVLPLGQEDRWMHYGDFRFRQIEVLYNMVRMDSVEAHNWLKDNLFQQRVDARKKQEYKAKFRASHRQDWKRIQTEWMKYCLNLKYRDNALFRKDLLSTDKLPVEDATATNYASNLFWGARLVEVGGKKYYFGCNVLGKLQAQLRETKGKLPYSLPEDLHIFGQPILAI
;
A
#
# COMPACT_ATOMS: atom_id res chain seq x y z
N MET A 1 -17.05 -28.63 -10.40
CA MET A 1 -16.84 -27.49 -11.33
C MET A 1 -17.75 -26.37 -10.86
N VAL A 2 -17.21 -25.44 -10.08
CA VAL A 2 -17.92 -24.22 -9.70
C VAL A 2 -17.39 -23.15 -10.64
N THR A 3 -18.20 -22.73 -11.57
CA THR A 3 -17.92 -21.63 -12.48
C THR A 3 -17.76 -20.37 -11.64
N CYS A 4 -16.54 -19.83 -11.63
CA CYS A 4 -16.22 -18.51 -11.09
C CYS A 4 -17.03 -17.50 -11.91
N GLY A 5 -18.09 -16.95 -11.33
CA GLY A 5 -18.97 -15.99 -11.96
C GLY A 5 -18.20 -14.75 -12.40
N ASP A 6 -18.49 -14.31 -13.60
CA ASP A 6 -17.95 -13.15 -14.29
C ASP A 6 -18.26 -11.82 -13.58
N ASN A 7 -17.64 -11.58 -12.43
CA ASN A 7 -17.44 -10.22 -11.90
C ASN A 7 -16.17 -9.62 -12.50
N LYS A 8 -16.00 -9.74 -13.80
CA LYS A 8 -15.03 -8.93 -14.54
C LYS A 8 -15.59 -7.51 -14.56
N ILE A 9 -15.09 -6.69 -13.62
CA ILE A 9 -15.28 -5.25 -13.66
C ILE A 9 -15.08 -4.82 -15.10
N SER A 10 -16.12 -4.26 -15.72
CA SER A 10 -16.13 -3.85 -17.13
C SER A 10 -15.22 -2.63 -17.34
N ILE A 11 -13.93 -2.84 -17.14
CA ILE A 11 -12.88 -1.83 -17.32
C ILE A 11 -12.70 -1.52 -18.80
N ARG A 12 -12.93 -2.50 -19.68
CA ARG A 12 -12.68 -2.39 -21.12
C ARG A 12 -13.45 -1.27 -21.86
N ARG A 13 -14.66 -0.92 -21.45
CA ARG A 13 -15.47 0.06 -22.20
C ARG A 13 -15.07 1.52 -21.99
N HIS A 14 -14.20 1.80 -21.03
CA HIS A 14 -13.88 3.17 -20.63
C HIS A 14 -12.51 3.67 -21.11
N TYR A 15 -11.62 2.80 -21.58
CA TYR A 15 -10.23 3.18 -21.90
C TYR A 15 -10.09 4.08 -23.13
N THR A 16 -10.80 3.80 -24.23
CA THR A 16 -10.62 4.53 -25.50
C THR A 16 -11.11 5.99 -25.42
N MET A 17 -12.15 6.26 -24.63
CA MET A 17 -12.64 7.63 -24.41
C MET A 17 -11.79 8.47 -23.48
N ARG A 18 -10.87 7.88 -22.73
CA ARG A 18 -10.06 8.54 -21.67
C ARG A 18 -8.78 9.17 -22.18
N LEU A 19 -8.21 8.67 -23.27
CA LEU A 19 -6.97 9.19 -23.83
C LEU A 19 -7.03 10.68 -24.18
N GLU A 20 -8.16 11.15 -24.72
CA GLU A 20 -8.34 12.56 -25.06
C GLU A 20 -8.47 13.47 -23.84
N PHE A 21 -9.02 12.98 -22.73
CA PHE A 21 -9.26 13.76 -21.51
C PHE A 21 -8.04 13.87 -20.60
N ILE A 22 -7.17 12.90 -20.60
CA ILE A 22 -5.97 12.89 -19.74
C ILE A 22 -4.99 13.96 -20.17
N THR A 23 -4.83 14.18 -21.47
CA THR A 23 -3.92 15.21 -22.00
C THR A 23 -4.32 16.63 -21.61
N THR A 24 -5.61 16.89 -21.36
CA THR A 24 -6.11 18.23 -21.00
C THR A 24 -6.11 18.51 -19.50
N GLN A 25 -6.19 17.51 -18.65
CA GLN A 25 -6.28 17.69 -17.19
C GLN A 25 -4.97 17.50 -16.43
N PHE A 26 -3.98 16.88 -17.02
CA PHE A 26 -2.63 16.86 -16.48
C PHE A 26 -1.86 18.16 -16.77
N SER A 27 -2.54 19.24 -17.03
CA SER A 27 -1.96 20.57 -17.15
C SER A 27 -1.57 21.22 -15.82
N ASP A 28 -1.88 20.58 -14.67
CA ASP A 28 -1.33 21.04 -13.39
C ASP A 28 0.20 20.82 -13.35
N PRO A 29 1.02 21.90 -13.41
CA PRO A 29 2.47 21.77 -13.49
C PRO A 29 3.07 21.06 -12.28
N LYS A 30 2.41 21.12 -11.12
CA LYS A 30 2.88 20.43 -9.90
C LYS A 30 2.63 18.92 -10.00
N LEU A 31 1.48 18.52 -10.52
CA LEU A 31 1.17 17.12 -10.73
C LEU A 31 2.09 16.51 -11.79
N LEU A 32 2.28 17.20 -12.92
CA LEU A 32 3.20 16.79 -14.00
C LEU A 32 4.65 16.70 -13.51
N LYS A 33 5.12 17.67 -12.71
CA LYS A 33 6.47 17.64 -12.15
C LYS A 33 6.67 16.45 -11.19
N ASN A 34 5.67 16.16 -10.36
CA ASN A 34 5.72 15.02 -9.46
C ASN A 34 5.63 13.69 -10.21
N LEU A 35 4.87 13.65 -11.29
CA LEU A 35 4.77 12.48 -12.18
C LEU A 35 6.04 12.28 -12.99
N ALA A 36 6.61 13.34 -13.56
CA ALA A 36 7.86 13.28 -14.31
C ALA A 36 9.04 12.74 -13.48
N SER A 37 9.03 12.95 -12.16
CA SER A 37 10.01 12.36 -11.24
C SER A 37 9.84 10.84 -11.04
N VAL A 38 8.71 10.27 -11.46
CA VAL A 38 8.34 8.86 -11.25
C VAL A 38 8.27 8.11 -12.58
N VAL A 39 8.00 8.83 -13.69
CA VAL A 39 7.74 8.23 -15.01
C VAL A 39 8.33 9.11 -16.10
N GLU A 40 9.11 8.50 -16.97
CA GLU A 40 9.77 9.20 -18.09
C GLU A 40 8.77 9.65 -19.17
N ASP A 41 7.65 8.94 -19.34
CA ASP A 41 6.58 9.28 -20.27
C ASP A 41 5.20 9.20 -19.61
N PRO A 42 4.52 10.34 -19.37
CA PRO A 42 3.19 10.38 -18.77
C PRO A 42 2.10 9.66 -19.59
N GLN A 43 2.26 9.52 -20.90
CA GLN A 43 1.28 8.83 -21.75
C GLN A 43 1.35 7.31 -21.58
N SER A 44 2.50 6.78 -21.20
CA SER A 44 2.66 5.35 -20.88
C SER A 44 1.96 4.92 -19.58
N LEU A 45 1.41 5.89 -18.83
CA LEU A 45 0.72 5.63 -17.55
C LEU A 45 -0.69 5.07 -17.70
N ILE A 46 -1.23 5.14 -18.90
CA ILE A 46 -2.60 4.68 -19.15
C ILE A 46 -2.54 3.21 -19.49
N PRO A 47 -3.11 2.33 -18.65
CA PRO A 47 -3.20 0.93 -19.00
C PRO A 47 -3.97 0.78 -20.31
N GLN A 48 -3.35 0.17 -21.31
CA GLN A 48 -3.95 -0.09 -22.63
C GLN A 48 -4.71 -1.41 -22.66
N SER A 49 -4.50 -2.26 -21.66
CA SER A 49 -5.16 -3.56 -21.53
C SER A 49 -5.48 -3.89 -20.08
N GLU A 50 -6.34 -4.90 -19.88
CA GLU A 50 -6.65 -5.43 -18.53
C GLU A 50 -5.42 -6.04 -17.87
N GLU A 51 -4.53 -6.64 -18.65
CA GLU A 51 -3.27 -7.18 -18.18
C GLU A 51 -2.35 -6.09 -17.65
N GLU A 52 -2.23 -4.97 -18.37
CA GLU A 52 -1.48 -3.81 -17.89
C GLU A 52 -2.09 -3.18 -16.63
N PHE A 53 -3.41 -3.14 -16.55
CA PHE A 53 -4.11 -2.65 -15.38
C PHE A 53 -3.81 -3.49 -14.12
N SER A 54 -3.68 -4.79 -14.28
CA SER A 54 -3.35 -5.70 -13.18
C SER A 54 -1.89 -5.61 -12.71
N GLN A 55 -1.00 -4.99 -13.49
CA GLN A 55 0.40 -4.80 -13.07
C GLN A 55 0.49 -3.85 -11.88
N LEU A 56 1.04 -4.34 -10.76
CA LEU A 56 1.04 -3.63 -9.48
C LEU A 56 1.66 -2.23 -9.56
N CYS A 57 2.80 -2.10 -10.22
CA CYS A 57 3.58 -0.87 -10.23
C CYS A 57 3.23 0.11 -11.36
N LYS A 58 2.23 -0.20 -12.20
CA LYS A 58 1.78 0.73 -13.24
C LYS A 58 0.72 1.69 -12.69
N PHE A 59 0.83 2.94 -13.10
CA PHE A 59 -0.19 3.95 -12.86
C PHE A 59 -1.48 3.59 -13.62
N GLY A 60 -2.61 3.88 -13.00
CA GLY A 60 -3.93 3.67 -13.57
C GLY A 60 -4.91 4.75 -13.17
N LEU A 61 -6.04 4.76 -13.85
CA LEU A 61 -7.22 5.52 -13.50
C LEU A 61 -8.30 4.55 -13.06
N TYR A 62 -8.78 4.72 -11.84
CA TYR A 62 -9.80 3.88 -11.24
C TYR A 62 -11.07 4.70 -11.05
N PRO A 63 -12.24 4.31 -11.61
CA PRO A 63 -13.50 5.02 -11.37
C PRO A 63 -13.77 5.15 -9.87
N ALA A 64 -14.07 6.37 -9.41
CA ALA A 64 -14.21 6.64 -7.98
C ALA A 64 -15.40 5.90 -7.34
N ASP A 65 -16.45 5.62 -8.12
CA ASP A 65 -17.61 4.85 -7.72
C ASP A 65 -17.35 3.34 -7.56
N GLU A 66 -16.29 2.83 -8.21
CA GLU A 66 -15.82 1.43 -8.08
C GLU A 66 -14.73 1.28 -7.00
N CYS A 67 -14.36 2.37 -6.34
CA CYS A 67 -13.31 2.40 -5.33
C CYS A 67 -13.86 2.53 -3.92
N GLN A 68 -13.14 1.95 -2.97
CA GLN A 68 -13.34 2.15 -1.54
C GLN A 68 -12.14 2.93 -0.98
N PRO A 69 -12.25 4.26 -0.87
CA PRO A 69 -11.17 5.07 -0.33
C PRO A 69 -11.03 4.89 1.18
N PHE A 70 -9.79 4.96 1.66
CA PHE A 70 -9.44 5.06 3.07
C PHE A 70 -8.30 6.05 3.27
N VAL A 71 -8.23 6.63 4.45
CA VAL A 71 -7.22 7.64 4.81
C VAL A 71 -6.61 7.35 6.18
N THR A 72 -5.41 7.87 6.41
CA THR A 72 -4.67 7.75 7.69
C THR A 72 -5.29 8.64 8.79
N LYS A 73 -6.58 8.54 9.01
CA LYS A 73 -7.28 9.31 10.05
C LYS A 73 -8.18 8.39 10.86
N GLN A 74 -7.85 8.20 12.12
CA GLN A 74 -8.66 7.40 13.04
C GLN A 74 -10.12 7.92 13.10
N GLY A 75 -11.08 7.01 13.11
CA GLY A 75 -12.50 7.32 13.12
C GLY A 75 -13.12 7.54 11.73
N THR A 76 -12.33 7.51 10.64
CA THR A 76 -12.88 7.49 9.29
C THR A 76 -13.27 6.07 8.87
N PRO A 77 -14.23 5.91 7.94
CA PRO A 77 -14.57 4.61 7.38
C PRO A 77 -13.33 3.92 6.79
N PHE A 78 -13.25 2.61 6.98
CA PHE A 78 -12.16 1.77 6.45
C PHE A 78 -10.74 2.17 6.92
N TYR A 79 -10.64 2.91 8.03
CA TYR A 79 -9.34 3.30 8.62
C TYR A 79 -8.40 2.10 8.83
N ASN A 80 -8.93 0.91 9.15
CA ASN A 80 -8.09 -0.25 9.41
C ASN A 80 -7.42 -0.82 8.15
N LEU A 81 -7.84 -0.43 6.94
CA LEU A 81 -7.14 -0.76 5.71
C LEU A 81 -5.78 -0.06 5.62
N ASP A 82 -5.62 1.12 6.22
CA ASP A 82 -4.36 1.85 6.27
C ASP A 82 -3.29 1.11 7.09
N ASN A 83 -2.06 1.08 6.61
CA ASN A 83 -0.92 0.48 7.33
C ASN A 83 -0.51 1.28 8.57
N MET A 84 -0.88 2.55 8.63
CA MET A 84 -0.72 3.42 9.79
C MET A 84 -1.85 3.25 10.83
N SER A 85 -2.86 2.41 10.56
CA SER A 85 -3.91 2.12 11.54
C SER A 85 -3.33 1.49 12.80
N VAL A 86 -3.84 1.91 13.96
CA VAL A 86 -3.28 1.58 15.28
C VAL A 86 -4.26 0.73 16.06
N LEU A 87 -3.83 -0.45 16.49
CA LEU A 87 -4.61 -1.27 17.43
C LEU A 87 -4.67 -0.60 18.82
N PRO A 88 -5.79 -0.77 19.55
CA PRO A 88 -5.98 -0.14 20.87
C PRO A 88 -4.89 -0.53 21.88
N LEU A 89 -4.58 0.36 22.81
CA LEU A 89 -3.83 0.04 24.03
C LEU A 89 -4.68 -0.80 24.98
N GLY A 90 -4.03 -1.57 25.83
CA GLY A 90 -4.70 -2.42 26.81
C GLY A 90 -5.40 -3.66 26.22
N GLN A 91 -5.09 -4.01 24.98
CA GLN A 91 -5.58 -5.20 24.27
C GLN A 91 -4.41 -5.92 23.59
N GLU A 92 -3.33 -6.15 24.33
CA GLU A 92 -2.08 -6.71 23.83
C GLU A 92 -2.24 -8.11 23.25
N ASP A 93 -3.23 -8.86 23.68
CA ASP A 93 -3.64 -10.16 23.13
C ASP A 93 -4.13 -10.07 21.67
N ARG A 94 -4.60 -8.88 21.25
CA ARG A 94 -5.09 -8.60 19.89
C ARG A 94 -4.07 -7.88 19.00
N TRP A 95 -2.87 -7.61 19.52
CA TRP A 95 -1.84 -6.97 18.71
C TRP A 95 -1.25 -7.95 17.71
N MET A 96 -0.79 -7.42 16.59
CA MET A 96 -0.03 -8.20 15.62
C MET A 96 1.29 -8.67 16.24
N HIS A 97 1.75 -9.85 15.84
CA HIS A 97 2.99 -10.40 16.37
C HIS A 97 3.91 -10.95 15.29
N TYR A 98 5.21 -10.81 15.54
CA TYR A 98 6.29 -11.40 14.75
C TYR A 98 7.23 -12.12 15.72
N GLY A 99 7.23 -13.47 15.71
CA GLY A 99 7.84 -14.24 16.76
C GLY A 99 7.26 -13.85 18.13
N ASP A 100 8.13 -13.55 19.07
CA ASP A 100 7.76 -13.12 20.44
C ASP A 100 7.42 -11.61 20.53
N PHE A 101 7.60 -10.86 19.45
CA PHE A 101 7.37 -9.42 19.45
C PHE A 101 5.95 -9.06 19.09
N ARG A 102 5.33 -8.19 19.90
CA ARG A 102 3.99 -7.66 19.64
C ARG A 102 4.05 -6.19 19.27
N PHE A 103 3.24 -5.79 18.31
CA PHE A 103 3.19 -4.41 17.82
C PHE A 103 1.79 -4.02 17.34
N ARG A 104 1.53 -2.71 17.36
CA ARG A 104 0.20 -2.15 17.12
C ARG A 104 -0.05 -1.70 15.68
N GLN A 105 0.99 -1.50 14.89
CA GLN A 105 0.92 -1.00 13.52
C GLN A 105 1.80 -1.82 12.60
N ILE A 106 1.24 -2.27 11.47
CA ILE A 106 2.02 -3.04 10.48
C ILE A 106 3.13 -2.20 9.84
N GLU A 107 2.97 -0.88 9.80
CA GLU A 107 3.98 0.07 9.31
C GLU A 107 5.33 -0.06 10.04
N VAL A 108 5.33 -0.49 11.30
CA VAL A 108 6.57 -0.74 12.06
C VAL A 108 7.32 -1.90 11.44
N LEU A 109 6.66 -3.03 11.24
CA LEU A 109 7.26 -4.21 10.62
C LEU A 109 7.70 -3.91 9.18
N TYR A 110 6.89 -3.17 8.42
CA TYR A 110 7.23 -2.75 7.08
C TYR A 110 8.55 -1.94 7.02
N ASN A 111 8.77 -1.05 7.99
CA ASN A 111 10.00 -0.25 8.02
C ASN A 111 11.21 -1.01 8.59
N MET A 112 11.02 -2.11 9.30
CA MET A 112 12.13 -2.89 9.87
C MET A 112 13.14 -3.31 8.80
N VAL A 113 12.68 -4.08 7.82
CA VAL A 113 13.54 -4.65 6.77
C VAL A 113 14.10 -3.60 5.81
N ARG A 114 13.64 -2.37 5.92
CA ARG A 114 14.19 -1.26 5.14
C ARG A 114 15.63 -0.95 5.53
N MET A 115 16.02 -1.25 6.76
CA MET A 115 17.37 -1.04 7.28
C MET A 115 18.02 -2.39 7.54
N ASP A 116 19.20 -2.59 6.97
CA ASP A 116 20.01 -3.78 7.19
C ASP A 116 20.91 -3.58 8.42
N SER A 117 20.28 -3.54 9.60
CA SER A 117 20.97 -3.28 10.86
C SER A 117 20.18 -3.76 12.06
N VAL A 118 20.79 -4.61 12.87
CA VAL A 118 20.22 -5.09 14.14
C VAL A 118 19.98 -3.92 15.10
N GLU A 119 20.86 -2.91 15.11
CA GLU A 119 20.68 -1.71 15.92
C GLU A 119 19.42 -0.94 15.51
N ALA A 120 19.19 -0.80 14.20
CA ALA A 120 17.98 -0.15 13.68
C ALA A 120 16.71 -0.94 14.07
N HIS A 121 16.75 -2.26 14.01
CA HIS A 121 15.63 -3.11 14.42
C HIS A 121 15.33 -2.99 15.92
N ASN A 122 16.37 -2.98 16.76
CA ASN A 122 16.21 -2.78 18.21
C ASN A 122 15.64 -1.39 18.52
N TRP A 123 16.12 -0.35 17.84
CA TRP A 123 15.57 0.98 18.01
C TRP A 123 14.08 1.06 17.66
N LEU A 124 13.64 0.43 16.56
CA LEU A 124 12.22 0.34 16.21
C LEU A 124 11.41 -0.40 17.27
N LYS A 125 11.92 -1.53 17.75
CA LYS A 125 11.28 -2.30 18.82
C LYS A 125 11.07 -1.44 20.07
N ASP A 126 12.11 -0.79 20.53
CA ASP A 126 12.10 -0.07 21.80
C ASP A 126 11.28 1.23 21.74
N ASN A 127 11.19 1.85 20.56
CA ASN A 127 10.56 3.15 20.42
C ASN A 127 9.18 3.13 19.77
N LEU A 128 8.87 2.10 18.94
CA LEU A 128 7.69 2.16 18.08
C LEU A 128 6.74 0.95 18.17
N PHE A 129 7.11 -0.16 18.78
CA PHE A 129 6.24 -1.34 18.84
C PHE A 129 4.94 -1.09 19.60
N GLN A 130 5.03 -0.39 20.72
CA GLN A 130 3.89 -0.06 21.57
C GLN A 130 3.32 1.34 21.32
N GLN A 131 4.03 2.18 20.58
CA GLN A 131 3.65 3.55 20.32
C GLN A 131 2.96 3.70 18.95
N ARG A 132 2.25 4.81 18.79
CA ARG A 132 1.79 5.21 17.46
C ARG A 132 2.97 5.74 16.65
N VAL A 133 3.21 5.14 15.49
CA VAL A 133 4.16 5.66 14.50
C VAL A 133 3.49 6.76 13.69
N ASP A 134 4.08 7.92 13.66
CA ASP A 134 3.69 9.04 12.82
C ASP A 134 4.77 9.36 11.77
N ALA A 135 4.48 10.33 10.91
CA ALA A 135 5.41 10.73 9.84
C ALA A 135 6.75 11.24 10.42
N ARG A 136 6.73 11.97 11.54
CA ARG A 136 7.93 12.51 12.20
C ARG A 136 8.84 11.40 12.71
N LYS A 137 8.30 10.43 13.44
CA LYS A 137 9.06 9.28 13.94
C LYS A 137 9.64 8.43 12.82
N LYS A 138 8.91 8.26 11.72
CA LYS A 138 9.44 7.59 10.52
C LYS A 138 10.63 8.34 9.91
N GLN A 139 10.57 9.67 9.84
CA GLN A 139 11.68 10.47 9.33
C GLN A 139 12.89 10.42 10.26
N GLU A 140 12.68 10.50 11.57
CA GLU A 140 13.73 10.35 12.59
C GLU A 140 14.46 9.00 12.44
N TYR A 141 13.72 7.91 12.35
CA TYR A 141 14.28 6.58 12.10
C TYR A 141 15.12 6.52 10.82
N LYS A 142 14.55 7.00 9.71
CA LYS A 142 15.25 7.00 8.42
C LYS A 142 16.50 7.87 8.42
N ALA A 143 16.48 8.99 9.09
CA ALA A 143 17.64 9.88 9.21
C ALA A 143 18.73 9.24 10.06
N LYS A 144 18.36 8.68 11.22
CA LYS A 144 19.29 8.05 12.14
C LYS A 144 20.02 6.86 11.52
N PHE A 145 19.32 6.02 10.79
CA PHE A 145 19.86 4.78 10.20
C PHE A 145 20.08 4.86 8.69
N ARG A 146 20.32 6.06 8.17
CA ARG A 146 20.47 6.29 6.72
C ARG A 146 21.57 5.43 6.08
N ALA A 147 22.68 5.21 6.78
CA ALA A 147 23.81 4.41 6.30
C ALA A 147 23.45 2.90 6.18
N SER A 148 22.48 2.43 6.94
CA SER A 148 22.03 1.03 6.95
C SER A 148 20.86 0.78 5.98
N HIS A 149 20.47 1.80 5.17
CA HIS A 149 19.38 1.63 4.23
C HIS A 149 19.74 0.63 3.14
N ARG A 150 18.91 -0.42 2.98
CA ARG A 150 19.11 -1.46 1.95
C ARG A 150 19.12 -0.86 0.55
N GLN A 151 20.15 -1.18 -0.22
CA GLN A 151 20.30 -0.71 -1.60
C GLN A 151 19.23 -1.27 -2.53
N ASP A 152 18.79 -2.50 -2.27
CA ASP A 152 17.78 -3.21 -3.05
C ASP A 152 16.34 -2.97 -2.56
N TRP A 153 16.11 -2.04 -1.62
CA TRP A 153 14.80 -1.76 -1.05
C TRP A 153 13.69 -1.60 -2.08
N LYS A 154 13.95 -0.86 -3.16
CA LYS A 154 12.95 -0.65 -4.21
C LYS A 154 12.50 -1.95 -4.88
N ARG A 155 13.39 -2.92 -4.98
CA ARG A 155 13.10 -4.24 -5.57
C ARG A 155 12.26 -5.11 -4.66
N ILE A 156 12.54 -5.08 -3.35
CA ILE A 156 11.91 -5.98 -2.38
C ILE A 156 10.67 -5.41 -1.69
N GLN A 157 10.47 -4.08 -1.72
CA GLN A 157 9.44 -3.42 -0.92
C GLN A 157 8.01 -3.95 -1.15
N THR A 158 7.69 -4.36 -2.37
CA THR A 158 6.36 -4.90 -2.72
C THR A 158 6.19 -6.32 -2.20
N GLU A 159 7.20 -7.16 -2.36
CA GLU A 159 7.19 -8.54 -1.85
C GLU A 159 7.13 -8.54 -0.31
N TRP A 160 7.89 -7.63 0.31
CA TRP A 160 7.83 -7.43 1.75
C TRP A 160 6.45 -6.91 2.22
N MET A 161 5.81 -6.05 1.44
CA MET A 161 4.45 -5.60 1.74
C MET A 161 3.44 -6.75 1.69
N LYS A 162 3.57 -7.68 0.73
CA LYS A 162 2.72 -8.88 0.67
C LYS A 162 2.85 -9.71 1.96
N TYR A 163 4.08 -9.94 2.43
CA TYR A 163 4.32 -10.58 3.72
C TYR A 163 3.65 -9.83 4.87
N CYS A 164 3.86 -8.52 4.97
CA CYS A 164 3.25 -7.67 5.99
C CYS A 164 1.72 -7.76 5.97
N LEU A 165 1.11 -7.76 4.79
CA LEU A 165 -0.35 -7.85 4.64
C LEU A 165 -0.90 -9.22 5.02
N ASN A 166 -0.19 -10.32 4.71
CA ASN A 166 -0.55 -11.65 5.17
C ASN A 166 -0.56 -11.72 6.71
N LEU A 167 0.48 -11.18 7.35
CA LEU A 167 0.57 -11.09 8.80
C LEU A 167 -0.55 -10.20 9.38
N LYS A 168 -0.80 -9.04 8.77
CA LYS A 168 -1.89 -8.15 9.18
C LYS A 168 -3.25 -8.84 9.06
N TYR A 169 -3.46 -9.61 7.99
CA TYR A 169 -4.70 -10.37 7.81
C TYR A 169 -4.85 -11.48 8.86
N ARG A 170 -3.77 -12.18 9.20
CA ARG A 170 -3.74 -13.21 10.23
C ARG A 170 -4.13 -12.66 11.60
N ASP A 171 -3.56 -11.53 12.02
CA ASP A 171 -3.61 -11.08 13.41
C ASP A 171 -4.62 -9.95 13.64
N ASN A 172 -4.94 -9.12 12.65
CA ASN A 172 -5.79 -7.95 12.84
C ASN A 172 -7.23 -8.21 12.39
N ALA A 173 -8.12 -8.54 13.35
CA ALA A 173 -9.52 -8.81 13.07
C ALA A 173 -10.27 -7.58 12.53
N LEU A 174 -9.90 -6.35 12.92
CA LEU A 174 -10.51 -5.12 12.42
C LEU A 174 -10.15 -4.88 10.95
N PHE A 175 -8.90 -5.13 10.59
CA PHE A 175 -8.46 -5.09 9.19
C PHE A 175 -9.24 -6.11 8.34
N ARG A 176 -9.34 -7.38 8.80
CA ARG A 176 -10.11 -8.40 8.08
C ARG A 176 -11.56 -8.00 7.91
N LYS A 177 -12.18 -7.47 8.97
CA LYS A 177 -13.57 -7.00 8.93
C LYS A 177 -13.75 -5.93 7.85
N ASP A 178 -12.92 -4.89 7.85
CA ASP A 178 -13.02 -3.81 6.88
C ASP A 178 -12.76 -4.31 5.45
N LEU A 179 -11.73 -5.16 5.27
CA LEU A 179 -11.38 -5.70 3.96
C LEU A 179 -12.48 -6.57 3.35
N LEU A 180 -13.14 -7.38 4.17
CA LEU A 180 -14.19 -8.29 3.73
C LEU A 180 -15.57 -7.62 3.64
N SER A 181 -15.72 -6.39 4.14
CA SER A 181 -16.99 -5.65 4.11
C SER A 181 -17.21 -4.86 2.81
N THR A 182 -16.24 -4.87 1.91
CA THR A 182 -16.33 -4.20 0.60
C THR A 182 -15.91 -5.14 -0.52
N ASP A 183 -16.60 -5.08 -1.64
CA ASP A 183 -16.23 -5.70 -2.92
C ASP A 183 -15.47 -4.74 -3.84
N LYS A 184 -15.47 -3.43 -3.51
CA LYS A 184 -14.78 -2.39 -4.25
C LYS A 184 -13.27 -2.50 -4.14
N LEU A 185 -12.56 -1.82 -5.07
CA LEU A 185 -11.11 -1.70 -5.03
C LEU A 185 -10.71 -0.78 -3.86
N PRO A 186 -9.95 -1.26 -2.85
CA PRO A 186 -9.41 -0.38 -1.82
C PRO A 186 -8.46 0.66 -2.44
N VAL A 187 -8.51 1.90 -1.96
CA VAL A 187 -7.62 2.98 -2.42
C VAL A 187 -7.13 3.78 -1.22
N GLU A 188 -5.81 3.80 -1.02
CA GLU A 188 -5.21 4.77 -0.11
C GLU A 188 -5.32 6.16 -0.74
N ASP A 189 -6.22 6.99 -0.20
CA ASP A 189 -6.50 8.31 -0.75
C ASP A 189 -5.38 9.30 -0.41
N ALA A 190 -4.54 9.56 -1.39
CA ALA A 190 -3.44 10.51 -1.34
C ALA A 190 -3.82 11.93 -1.80
N THR A 191 -5.10 12.26 -1.94
CA THR A 191 -5.57 13.54 -2.48
C THR A 191 -5.05 14.74 -1.69
N ALA A 192 -4.98 14.63 -0.37
CA ALA A 192 -4.47 15.68 0.51
C ALA A 192 -2.94 15.79 0.54
N THR A 193 -2.20 14.92 -0.16
CA THR A 193 -0.74 14.88 -0.13
C THR A 193 -0.14 15.30 -1.46
N ASN A 194 1.03 15.94 -1.41
CA ASN A 194 1.76 16.38 -2.60
C ASN A 194 2.99 15.52 -2.90
N TYR A 195 3.12 14.36 -2.25
CA TYR A 195 4.28 13.49 -2.42
C TYR A 195 4.06 12.45 -3.52
N ALA A 196 4.93 12.43 -4.52
CA ALA A 196 4.90 11.43 -5.59
C ALA A 196 4.96 9.98 -5.07
N SER A 197 5.67 9.73 -3.94
CA SER A 197 5.73 8.41 -3.32
C SER A 197 4.37 7.89 -2.85
N ASN A 198 3.43 8.78 -2.57
CA ASN A 198 2.09 8.38 -2.14
C ASN A 198 1.25 7.85 -3.31
N LEU A 199 1.59 8.26 -4.55
CA LEU A 199 0.94 7.73 -5.75
C LEU A 199 1.42 6.32 -6.12
N PHE A 200 2.52 5.85 -5.56
CA PHE A 200 2.93 4.46 -5.69
C PHE A 200 2.04 3.53 -4.84
N TRP A 201 1.90 3.83 -3.54
CA TRP A 201 1.09 3.00 -2.64
C TRP A 201 -0.41 3.25 -2.78
N GLY A 202 -0.81 4.50 -2.97
CA GLY A 202 -2.19 4.93 -3.11
C GLY A 202 -2.48 5.61 -4.45
N ALA A 203 -3.56 6.40 -4.46
CA ALA A 203 -3.98 7.18 -5.61
C ALA A 203 -4.62 8.50 -5.18
N ARG A 204 -4.63 9.47 -6.07
CA ARG A 204 -5.21 10.79 -5.86
C ARG A 204 -6.51 10.95 -6.64
N LEU A 205 -7.52 11.53 -6.00
CA LEU A 205 -8.77 11.84 -6.68
C LEU A 205 -8.54 12.95 -7.73
N VAL A 206 -8.97 12.69 -8.94
CA VAL A 206 -8.93 13.62 -10.09
C VAL A 206 -10.27 13.62 -10.79
N GLU A 207 -10.56 14.72 -11.49
CA GLU A 207 -11.77 14.83 -12.30
C GLU A 207 -11.40 14.89 -13.78
N VAL A 208 -12.06 14.07 -14.60
CA VAL A 208 -11.82 13.95 -16.03
C VAL A 208 -13.16 13.93 -16.75
N GLY A 209 -13.45 14.96 -17.56
CA GLY A 209 -14.72 15.07 -18.28
C GLY A 209 -15.96 15.04 -17.37
N GLY A 210 -15.92 15.70 -16.20
CA GLY A 210 -17.00 15.71 -15.21
C GLY A 210 -17.16 14.42 -14.41
N LYS A 211 -16.26 13.44 -14.58
CA LYS A 211 -16.25 12.20 -13.81
C LYS A 211 -15.03 12.12 -12.89
N LYS A 212 -15.22 11.53 -11.71
CA LYS A 212 -14.16 11.40 -10.70
C LYS A 212 -13.46 10.05 -10.82
N TYR A 213 -12.14 10.07 -10.71
CA TYR A 213 -11.27 8.90 -10.76
C TYR A 213 -10.18 9.01 -9.69
N TYR A 214 -9.69 7.89 -9.23
CA TYR A 214 -8.43 7.81 -8.50
C TYR A 214 -7.29 7.54 -9.47
N PHE A 215 -6.24 8.35 -9.43
CA PHE A 215 -5.05 8.25 -10.26
C PHE A 215 -3.80 7.92 -9.43
N GLY A 216 -3.13 6.83 -9.75
CA GLY A 216 -1.92 6.34 -9.07
C GLY A 216 -1.61 4.90 -9.44
N CYS A 217 -0.53 4.34 -8.88
CA CYS A 217 -0.28 2.90 -8.97
C CYS A 217 -1.24 2.11 -8.06
N ASN A 218 -1.62 2.70 -6.93
CA ASN A 218 -2.48 2.07 -5.93
C ASN A 218 -2.03 0.65 -5.54
N VAL A 219 -0.72 0.47 -5.36
CA VAL A 219 -0.13 -0.85 -5.08
C VAL A 219 -0.74 -1.45 -3.81
N LEU A 220 -0.92 -0.65 -2.75
CA LEU A 220 -1.51 -1.14 -1.50
C LEU A 220 -2.94 -1.64 -1.72
N GLY A 221 -3.77 -0.86 -2.41
CA GLY A 221 -5.15 -1.25 -2.68
C GLY A 221 -5.27 -2.50 -3.55
N LYS A 222 -4.44 -2.63 -4.59
CA LYS A 222 -4.38 -3.83 -5.43
C LYS A 222 -3.97 -5.07 -4.62
N LEU A 223 -2.96 -4.96 -3.77
CA LEU A 223 -2.54 -6.06 -2.90
C LEU A 223 -3.64 -6.44 -1.90
N GLN A 224 -4.37 -5.46 -1.36
CA GLN A 224 -5.49 -5.73 -0.47
C GLN A 224 -6.65 -6.41 -1.20
N ALA A 225 -6.96 -6.02 -2.43
CA ALA A 225 -7.96 -6.71 -3.25
C ALA A 225 -7.55 -8.17 -3.49
N GLN A 226 -6.30 -8.43 -3.90
CA GLN A 226 -5.77 -9.79 -4.06
C GLN A 226 -5.78 -10.58 -2.75
N LEU A 227 -5.44 -9.94 -1.63
CA LEU A 227 -5.47 -10.56 -0.30
C LEU A 227 -6.87 -11.01 0.10
N ARG A 228 -7.89 -10.22 -0.24
CA ARG A 228 -9.30 -10.56 -0.05
C ARG A 228 -9.69 -11.80 -0.83
N GLU A 229 -9.34 -11.85 -2.12
CA GLU A 229 -9.63 -12.98 -3.01
C GLU A 229 -8.90 -14.25 -2.58
N THR A 230 -7.64 -14.13 -2.18
CA THR A 230 -6.81 -15.26 -1.71
C THR A 230 -7.03 -15.62 -0.25
N LYS A 231 -7.98 -14.97 0.43
CA LYS A 231 -8.31 -15.20 1.85
C LYS A 231 -7.08 -15.14 2.76
N GLY A 232 -6.24 -14.14 2.55
CA GLY A 232 -5.08 -13.88 3.40
C GLY A 232 -3.80 -14.58 2.99
N LYS A 233 -3.72 -15.10 1.76
CA LYS A 233 -2.55 -15.88 1.28
C LYS A 233 -1.94 -15.27 0.01
N LEU A 234 -1.43 -14.04 0.10
CA LEU A 234 -0.66 -13.46 -1.01
C LEU A 234 0.66 -14.24 -1.20
N PRO A 235 0.95 -14.72 -2.40
CA PRO A 235 2.26 -15.29 -2.69
C PRO A 235 3.32 -14.19 -2.65
N TYR A 236 4.46 -14.47 -2.00
CA TYR A 236 5.61 -13.56 -1.93
C TYR A 236 6.91 -14.32 -2.12
N SER A 237 7.92 -13.60 -2.61
CA SER A 237 9.29 -14.12 -2.74
C SER A 237 10.25 -13.12 -2.09
N LEU A 238 10.88 -13.54 -0.99
CA LEU A 238 11.82 -12.71 -0.25
C LEU A 238 13.25 -13.22 -0.47
N PRO A 239 14.25 -12.32 -0.53
CA PRO A 239 15.64 -12.68 -0.56
C PRO A 239 16.03 -13.47 0.70
N GLU A 240 16.90 -14.47 0.55
CA GLU A 240 17.39 -15.32 1.66
C GLU A 240 18.22 -14.52 2.68
N ASP A 241 18.85 -13.43 2.24
CA ASP A 241 19.64 -12.52 3.08
C ASP A 241 18.79 -11.53 3.87
N LEU A 242 17.47 -11.63 3.79
CA LEU A 242 16.56 -10.74 4.51
C LEU A 242 16.45 -11.20 5.98
N HIS A 243 16.79 -10.29 6.89
CA HIS A 243 16.84 -10.58 8.32
C HIS A 243 16.08 -9.53 9.16
N ILE A 244 15.55 -9.99 10.30
CA ILE A 244 15.07 -9.13 11.38
C ILE A 244 15.76 -9.57 12.67
N PHE A 245 16.34 -8.63 13.40
CA PHE A 245 17.16 -8.89 14.60
C PHE A 245 18.33 -9.85 14.37
N GLY A 246 18.89 -9.87 13.15
CA GLY A 246 19.95 -10.81 12.76
C GLY A 246 19.46 -12.25 12.53
N GLN A 247 18.15 -12.47 12.51
CA GLN A 247 17.56 -13.79 12.25
C GLN A 247 16.82 -13.78 10.90
N PRO A 248 16.80 -14.89 10.16
CA PRO A 248 16.01 -15.02 8.94
C PRO A 248 14.54 -14.69 9.16
N ILE A 249 13.85 -14.28 8.10
CA ILE A 249 12.41 -13.95 8.16
C ILE A 249 11.63 -15.21 8.55
N LEU A 250 10.76 -15.07 9.55
CA LEU A 250 9.88 -16.15 9.99
C LEU A 250 8.80 -16.44 8.93
N ALA A 251 8.53 -17.72 8.69
CA ALA A 251 7.37 -18.11 7.88
C ALA A 251 6.04 -17.75 8.59
N ILE A 252 4.99 -17.38 7.84
CA ILE A 252 3.65 -17.06 8.34
C ILE A 252 2.59 -17.92 7.66
#